data_236a5b2f10ee1ea95a1df7b94cca7064
#
_entry.id   236a5b2f10ee1ea95a1df7b94cca7064
#
_cell.length_a   1.000
_cell.length_b   1.000
_cell.length_c   1.000
_cell.angle_alpha   90.00
_cell.angle_beta   90.00
_cell.angle_gamma   90.00
#
_symmetry.space_group_name_H-M   'P 1'
#
loop_
_entity.id
_entity.type
_entity.pdbx_description
1 polymer ?
#
loop_
_entity_poly.entity_id
_entity_poly.type
_entity_poly.pdbx_seq_one_letter_code
_entity_poly.pdbx_strand_id
1 'polypeptide(L)'
;GGTEKPMTATLDAFSNPLFSLGYGSQSPLEATEYPLTRMTDNYALLNSLYRSNWVVQNVVGLLVDDMLREWYDLKSTTPEQGKAIQTVERSTRLRDRVSTGLKWGRLYGGAAGLILIDGQEDLSRPLDAEAILPGSFRGLYILDRWQGISPDAGLTFEGGELVPEYYSINDAAGHTAARVHHSRLVRFVGRELPDLERQAELYWGESEVEALYNDVVAHDNVSANMAALTFQANVNTMEVKGLEQLLSMSSPDVQRRFWNTMQAQKVLRSSFGMQLVEQGNKISNTQYTFAGLSDVYESMCLNLCGASHYPMTKLFGRSPAGMNATGESDLKNYYDYVDTLRESKLRPILDKLLPVVARSAGIEQLDLDVTFPPLWTPTASETATIAKEKTDVIIAAFQAGLLDADVAMRELKKLEDETGLFGSLTDELIAAKQGQTYQDVTALRDPLAGLMAEKTQEDTEEGE
;
A
#
# COMPACT_ATOMS: atom_id res chain seq x y z
N GLY A 1 7.16 -23.37 61.50
CA GLY A 1 6.47 -22.67 60.50
C GLY A 1 7.06 -23.01 59.15
N GLY A 2 6.52 -24.07 58.49
CA GLY A 2 6.91 -24.43 57.16
C GLY A 2 6.11 -23.59 56.17
N THR A 3 6.76 -22.87 55.32
CA THR A 3 6.18 -22.24 54.16
C THR A 3 6.04 -23.26 53.03
N GLU A 4 4.84 -23.83 52.88
CA GLU A 4 4.49 -24.56 51.68
C GLU A 4 4.60 -23.63 50.46
N LYS A 5 5.52 -23.99 49.54
CA LYS A 5 5.51 -23.42 48.18
C LYS A 5 4.23 -23.91 47.49
N PRO A 6 3.52 -23.04 46.77
CA PRO A 6 2.41 -23.49 45.96
C PRO A 6 2.95 -24.46 44.88
N MET A 7 2.41 -25.67 44.89
CA MET A 7 2.58 -26.62 43.79
C MET A 7 2.01 -25.96 42.51
N THR A 8 2.89 -25.48 41.66
CA THR A 8 2.54 -25.27 40.25
C THR A 8 2.16 -26.65 39.71
N ALA A 9 0.89 -26.84 39.39
CA ALA A 9 0.45 -27.96 38.59
C ALA A 9 1.19 -27.88 37.25
N THR A 10 2.24 -28.66 37.13
CA THR A 10 2.79 -28.99 35.81
C THR A 10 1.71 -29.86 35.16
N LEU A 11 0.92 -29.28 34.29
CA LEU A 11 0.22 -30.05 33.27
C LEU A 11 1.34 -30.75 32.50
N ASP A 12 1.48 -32.06 32.80
CA ASP A 12 2.33 -32.97 32.03
C ASP A 12 1.63 -33.10 30.66
N ALA A 13 1.85 -32.15 29.80
CA ALA A 13 1.38 -32.18 28.43
C ALA A 13 2.10 -33.36 27.78
N PHE A 14 1.35 -34.39 27.47
CA PHE A 14 1.82 -35.52 26.67
C PHE A 14 2.32 -34.95 25.32
N SER A 15 3.61 -34.64 25.26
CA SER A 15 4.24 -34.19 24.03
C SER A 15 4.42 -35.44 23.15
N ASN A 16 3.58 -35.56 22.14
CA ASN A 16 3.76 -36.55 21.10
C ASN A 16 4.93 -36.09 20.20
N PRO A 17 6.09 -36.76 20.26
CA PRO A 17 7.25 -36.36 19.46
C PRO A 17 7.02 -36.49 17.96
N LEU A 18 5.94 -37.14 17.51
CA LEU A 18 5.54 -37.23 16.10
C LEU A 18 4.77 -35.96 15.63
N PHE A 19 4.29 -35.12 16.54
CA PHE A 19 3.62 -33.89 16.24
C PHE A 19 4.51 -32.66 16.37
N SER A 20 5.75 -32.79 16.80
CA SER A 20 6.73 -31.71 16.73
C SER A 20 7.25 -31.54 15.30
N LEU A 21 6.41 -31.09 14.42
CA LEU A 21 6.80 -30.61 13.09
C LEU A 21 7.42 -29.22 13.24
N GLY A 22 8.78 -29.21 13.30
CA GLY A 22 9.62 -28.09 12.82
C GLY A 22 9.90 -27.10 13.87
N TYR A 23 9.73 -26.48 14.73
CA TYR A 23 10.22 -25.42 15.59
C TYR A 23 9.87 -25.64 17.08
N GLY A 24 10.75 -26.23 17.81
CA GLY A 24 10.69 -26.24 19.27
C GLY A 24 9.47 -26.99 19.82
N SER A 25 9.34 -27.03 21.10
CA SER A 25 8.42 -27.83 21.91
C SER A 25 6.94 -27.41 21.90
N GLN A 26 6.45 -26.63 20.94
CA GLN A 26 5.06 -26.17 20.91
C GLN A 26 4.22 -27.00 19.93
N SER A 27 3.08 -27.49 20.41
CA SER A 27 2.05 -28.11 19.57
C SER A 27 1.48 -27.08 18.60
N PRO A 28 1.23 -27.42 17.31
CA PRO A 28 0.53 -26.51 16.39
C PRO A 28 -0.85 -26.07 16.89
N LEU A 29 -1.45 -26.79 17.81
CA LEU A 29 -2.73 -26.44 18.45
C LEU A 29 -2.56 -25.40 19.58
N GLU A 30 -1.35 -25.20 20.08
CA GLU A 30 -1.00 -24.21 21.10
C GLU A 30 -0.31 -22.97 20.50
N ALA A 31 -0.14 -22.94 19.18
CA ALA A 31 0.63 -21.91 18.47
C ALA A 31 -0.09 -20.56 18.37
N THR A 32 -1.31 -20.43 18.85
CA THR A 32 -2.04 -19.17 18.89
C THR A 32 -1.79 -18.44 20.21
N GLU A 33 -0.55 -18.09 20.48
CA GLU A 33 -0.24 -17.16 21.55
C GLU A 33 -0.21 -15.74 20.98
N TYR A 34 -0.98 -14.85 21.58
CA TYR A 34 -0.87 -13.42 21.30
C TYR A 34 0.31 -12.88 22.11
N PRO A 35 1.42 -12.48 21.45
CA PRO A 35 2.60 -12.00 22.17
C PRO A 35 2.27 -10.69 22.91
N LEU A 36 2.69 -10.63 24.19
CA LEU A 36 2.63 -9.41 24.98
C LEU A 36 3.80 -8.46 24.66
N THR A 37 4.78 -8.91 23.88
CA THR A 37 5.95 -8.14 23.49
C THR A 37 5.63 -7.34 22.22
N ARG A 38 5.83 -6.02 22.30
CA ARG A 38 5.67 -5.11 21.17
C ARG A 38 6.83 -5.27 20.20
N MET A 39 6.51 -5.71 18.97
CA MET A 39 7.51 -5.87 17.93
C MET A 39 7.96 -4.51 17.37
N THR A 40 7.08 -3.53 17.39
CA THR A 40 7.36 -2.15 16.97
C THR A 40 8.57 -1.57 17.70
N ASP A 41 8.81 -1.98 18.95
CA ASP A 41 9.96 -1.55 19.74
C ASP A 41 11.28 -2.22 19.32
N ASN A 42 11.23 -3.24 18.49
CA ASN A 42 12.42 -3.96 18.01
C ASN A 42 12.91 -3.41 16.67
N TYR A 43 13.55 -2.24 16.71
CA TYR A 43 14.17 -1.60 15.53
C TYR A 43 15.06 -2.56 14.71
N ALA A 44 15.90 -3.36 15.39
CA ALA A 44 16.84 -4.24 14.71
C ALA A 44 16.12 -5.32 13.88
N LEU A 45 15.04 -5.87 14.42
CA LEU A 45 14.21 -6.86 13.72
C LEU A 45 13.47 -6.23 12.54
N LEU A 46 12.80 -5.10 12.74
CA LEU A 46 12.09 -4.38 11.66
C LEU A 46 13.05 -4.01 10.52
N ASN A 47 14.23 -3.50 10.86
CA ASN A 47 15.24 -3.15 9.87
C ASN A 47 15.76 -4.38 9.11
N SER A 48 16.00 -5.50 9.82
CA SER A 48 16.41 -6.76 9.21
C SER A 48 15.35 -7.31 8.25
N LEU A 49 14.09 -7.30 8.67
CA LEU A 49 12.95 -7.73 7.84
C LEU A 49 12.82 -6.86 6.59
N TYR A 50 12.85 -5.55 6.74
CA TYR A 50 12.77 -4.65 5.59
C TYR A 50 13.92 -4.83 4.60
N ARG A 51 15.14 -5.11 5.08
CA ARG A 51 16.30 -5.32 4.21
C ARG A 51 16.31 -6.67 3.49
N SER A 52 15.79 -7.71 4.13
CA SER A 52 15.94 -9.09 3.64
C SER A 52 14.67 -9.68 3.02
N ASN A 53 13.48 -9.13 3.32
CA ASN A 53 12.20 -9.67 2.90
C ASN A 53 11.49 -8.73 1.92
N TRP A 54 11.35 -9.17 0.68
CA TRP A 54 10.70 -8.39 -0.37
C TRP A 54 9.18 -8.18 -0.13
N VAL A 55 8.51 -9.12 0.56
CA VAL A 55 7.08 -8.97 0.91
C VAL A 55 6.92 -7.79 1.86
N VAL A 56 7.79 -7.70 2.87
CA VAL A 56 7.79 -6.57 3.81
C VAL A 56 8.08 -5.25 3.10
N GLN A 57 9.03 -5.23 2.15
CA GLN A 57 9.29 -4.05 1.32
C GLN A 57 8.05 -3.62 0.53
N ASN A 58 7.35 -4.58 -0.07
CA ASN A 58 6.13 -4.32 -0.82
C ASN A 58 5.01 -3.79 0.09
N VAL A 59 4.79 -4.42 1.24
CA VAL A 59 3.77 -3.98 2.22
C VAL A 59 4.01 -2.54 2.69
N VAL A 60 5.26 -2.19 2.95
CA VAL A 60 5.62 -0.84 3.39
C VAL A 60 5.53 0.18 2.24
N GLY A 61 5.96 -0.22 1.04
CA GLY A 61 6.21 0.70 -0.07
C GLY A 61 5.04 0.91 -1.03
N LEU A 62 4.43 -0.17 -1.54
CA LEU A 62 3.47 -0.10 -2.65
C LEU A 62 2.26 0.79 -2.38
N LEU A 63 1.69 0.71 -1.18
CA LEU A 63 0.53 1.54 -0.81
C LEU A 63 0.89 3.02 -0.83
N VAL A 64 2.06 3.37 -0.31
CA VAL A 64 2.54 4.76 -0.31
C VAL A 64 2.78 5.25 -1.73
N ASP A 65 3.37 4.41 -2.58
CA ASP A 65 3.60 4.74 -3.98
C ASP A 65 2.28 4.93 -4.74
N ASP A 66 1.26 4.11 -4.45
CA ASP A 66 -0.08 4.28 -5.02
C ASP A 66 -0.81 5.52 -4.43
N MET A 67 -0.72 5.79 -3.13
CA MET A 67 -1.29 7.01 -2.52
C MET A 67 -0.77 8.28 -3.17
N LEU A 68 0.51 8.28 -3.55
CA LEU A 68 1.19 9.45 -4.09
C LEU A 68 1.25 9.44 -5.63
N ARG A 69 0.76 8.41 -6.31
CA ARG A 69 0.85 8.25 -7.77
C ARG A 69 0.20 9.43 -8.49
N GLU A 70 -1.04 9.70 -8.16
CA GLU A 70 -1.75 10.92 -8.56
C GLU A 70 -1.70 11.88 -7.38
N TRP A 71 -0.78 12.84 -7.42
CA TRP A 71 -0.47 13.70 -6.28
C TRP A 71 -1.74 14.35 -5.69
N TYR A 72 -1.97 15.59 -5.91
CA TYR A 72 -3.21 16.31 -5.57
C TYR A 72 -3.44 17.43 -6.58
N ASP A 73 -4.67 17.89 -6.66
CA ASP A 73 -5.07 19.05 -7.43
C ASP A 73 -5.64 20.14 -6.51
N LEU A 74 -5.37 21.39 -6.84
CA LEU A 74 -5.92 22.58 -6.18
C LEU A 74 -6.93 23.25 -7.11
N LYS A 75 -8.22 23.17 -6.76
CA LYS A 75 -9.30 23.71 -7.63
C LYS A 75 -9.35 25.23 -7.69
N SER A 76 -8.93 25.91 -6.61
CA SER A 76 -9.06 27.37 -6.46
C SER A 76 -7.83 28.15 -6.91
N THR A 77 -6.86 27.51 -7.59
CA THR A 77 -5.61 28.17 -8.01
C THR A 77 -5.64 28.63 -9.46
N THR A 78 -5.03 29.79 -9.74
CA THR A 78 -4.74 30.19 -11.12
C THR A 78 -3.62 29.32 -11.71
N PRO A 79 -3.53 29.12 -13.03
CA PRO A 79 -2.45 28.34 -13.65
C PRO A 79 -1.04 28.83 -13.28
N GLU A 80 -0.87 30.12 -13.01
CA GLU A 80 0.41 30.73 -12.60
C GLU A 80 0.76 30.35 -11.16
N GLN A 81 -0.22 30.41 -10.24
CA GLN A 81 -0.06 29.98 -8.87
C GLN A 81 0.26 28.46 -8.79
N GLY A 82 -0.45 27.64 -9.56
CA GLY A 82 -0.17 26.21 -9.64
C GLY A 82 1.27 25.91 -10.10
N LYS A 83 1.76 26.62 -11.13
CA LYS A 83 3.16 26.50 -11.58
C LYS A 83 4.17 26.94 -10.53
N ALA A 84 3.88 28.02 -9.79
CA ALA A 84 4.76 28.49 -8.72
C ALA A 84 4.87 27.46 -7.58
N ILE A 85 3.75 26.87 -7.14
CA ILE A 85 3.71 25.79 -6.15
C ILE A 85 4.50 24.58 -6.63
N GLN A 86 4.25 24.10 -7.85
CA GLN A 86 4.98 22.98 -8.44
C GLN A 86 6.50 23.21 -8.53
N THR A 87 6.92 24.46 -8.75
CA THR A 87 8.33 24.82 -8.79
C THR A 87 8.98 24.62 -7.41
N VAL A 88 8.32 25.08 -6.34
CA VAL A 88 8.79 24.89 -4.96
C VAL A 88 8.80 23.40 -4.60
N GLU A 89 7.75 22.66 -4.94
CA GLU A 89 7.68 21.21 -4.67
C GLU A 89 8.79 20.43 -5.36
N ARG A 90 9.07 20.73 -6.64
CA ARG A 90 10.15 20.07 -7.39
C ARG A 90 11.52 20.41 -6.84
N SER A 91 11.78 21.69 -6.52
CA SER A 91 13.08 22.11 -5.98
C SER A 91 13.38 21.50 -4.63
N THR A 92 12.35 21.30 -3.79
CA THR A 92 12.47 20.68 -2.45
C THR A 92 12.27 19.17 -2.45
N ARG A 93 11.90 18.57 -3.60
CA ARG A 93 11.54 17.16 -3.74
C ARG A 93 10.46 16.73 -2.72
N LEU A 94 9.46 17.59 -2.51
CA LEU A 94 8.49 17.45 -1.43
C LEU A 94 7.77 16.09 -1.47
N ARG A 95 7.28 15.67 -2.65
CA ARG A 95 6.59 14.39 -2.85
C ARG A 95 7.46 13.19 -2.42
N ASP A 96 8.76 13.20 -2.79
CA ASP A 96 9.70 12.12 -2.41
C ASP A 96 9.93 12.10 -0.89
N ARG A 97 9.98 13.28 -0.24
CA ARG A 97 10.15 13.37 1.21
C ARG A 97 8.92 12.90 1.96
N VAL A 98 7.73 13.28 1.50
CA VAL A 98 6.45 12.76 2.05
C VAL A 98 6.38 11.24 1.87
N SER A 99 6.75 10.72 0.69
CA SER A 99 6.84 9.27 0.46
C SER A 99 7.76 8.58 1.49
N THR A 100 8.95 9.14 1.70
CA THR A 100 9.90 8.60 2.68
C THR A 100 9.32 8.61 4.09
N GLY A 101 8.69 9.71 4.50
CA GLY A 101 8.06 9.84 5.81
C GLY A 101 6.93 8.82 6.03
N LEU A 102 6.05 8.66 5.04
CA LEU A 102 4.98 7.68 5.09
C LEU A 102 5.52 6.24 5.15
N LYS A 103 6.55 5.90 4.36
CA LYS A 103 7.18 4.57 4.39
C LYS A 103 7.81 4.28 5.75
N TRP A 104 8.52 5.24 6.34
CA TRP A 104 9.09 5.04 7.67
C TRP A 104 8.05 5.05 8.78
N GLY A 105 6.97 5.83 8.63
CA GLY A 105 5.81 5.75 9.51
C GLY A 105 5.20 4.35 9.53
N ARG A 106 5.02 3.74 8.37
CA ARG A 106 4.49 2.37 8.23
C ARG A 106 5.47 1.31 8.77
N LEU A 107 6.77 1.48 8.50
CA LEU A 107 7.76 0.49 8.93
C LEU A 107 8.01 0.52 10.44
N TYR A 108 8.18 1.70 11.01
CA TYR A 108 8.59 1.86 12.42
C TYR A 108 7.46 2.32 13.34
N GLY A 109 6.24 2.46 12.82
CA GLY A 109 5.11 3.01 13.58
C GLY A 109 5.12 4.54 13.69
N GLY A 110 6.21 5.20 13.33
CA GLY A 110 6.29 6.66 13.39
C GLY A 110 7.51 7.24 12.69
N ALA A 111 7.30 8.39 12.08
CA ALA A 111 8.35 9.25 11.54
C ALA A 111 7.93 10.73 11.65
N ALA A 112 8.89 11.63 11.61
CA ALA A 112 8.67 13.07 11.62
C ALA A 112 9.37 13.73 10.43
N GLY A 113 8.71 14.67 9.80
CA GLY A 113 9.28 15.57 8.80
C GLY A 113 9.49 16.95 9.40
N LEU A 114 10.73 17.34 9.62
CA LEU A 114 11.08 18.68 10.10
C LEU A 114 10.98 19.68 8.96
N ILE A 115 10.15 20.69 9.12
CA ILE A 115 9.97 21.79 8.16
C ILE A 115 11.13 22.76 8.29
N LEU A 116 11.96 22.86 7.26
CA LEU A 116 13.14 23.72 7.25
C LEU A 116 12.83 25.02 6.48
N ILE A 117 12.99 26.16 7.15
CA ILE A 117 12.72 27.49 6.58
C ILE A 117 13.88 28.42 6.93
N ASP A 118 14.43 29.10 5.93
CA ASP A 118 15.46 30.12 6.13
C ASP A 118 14.88 31.32 6.89
N GLY A 119 15.63 31.83 7.85
CA GLY A 119 15.23 32.93 8.73
C GLY A 119 14.40 32.50 9.95
N GLN A 120 14.16 31.20 10.12
CA GLN A 120 13.47 30.65 11.28
C GLN A 120 14.25 29.46 11.89
N GLU A 121 15.52 29.68 12.21
CA GLU A 121 16.46 28.66 12.68
C GLU A 121 16.18 28.18 14.12
N ASP A 122 15.50 29.00 14.95
CA ASP A 122 15.10 28.59 16.30
C ASP A 122 13.89 27.65 16.24
N LEU A 123 14.17 26.36 16.26
CA LEU A 123 13.16 25.32 16.13
C LEU A 123 12.25 25.20 17.38
N SER A 124 12.65 25.77 18.50
CA SER A 124 11.86 25.74 19.74
C SER A 124 10.65 26.69 19.70
N ARG A 125 10.66 27.66 18.79
CA ARG A 125 9.54 28.55 18.60
C ARG A 125 8.50 27.98 17.65
N PRO A 126 7.22 28.31 17.83
CA PRO A 126 6.20 27.96 16.85
C PRO A 126 6.58 28.42 15.44
N LEU A 127 6.11 27.69 14.43
CA LEU A 127 6.25 28.09 13.03
C LEU A 127 5.46 29.37 12.80
N ASP A 128 6.15 30.42 12.35
CA ASP A 128 5.51 31.65 11.94
C ASP A 128 5.24 31.61 10.43
N ALA A 129 4.00 31.26 10.09
CA ALA A 129 3.60 31.13 8.70
C ALA A 129 3.59 32.49 7.97
N GLU A 130 3.32 33.60 8.67
CA GLU A 130 3.25 34.95 8.08
C GLU A 130 4.64 35.49 7.75
N ALA A 131 5.66 35.07 8.48
CA ALA A 131 7.04 35.47 8.25
C ALA A 131 7.79 34.62 7.20
N ILE A 132 7.11 33.71 6.51
CA ILE A 132 7.72 32.91 5.44
C ILE A 132 7.91 33.77 4.20
N LEU A 133 9.16 33.94 3.79
CA LEU A 133 9.53 34.69 2.59
C LEU A 133 9.52 33.82 1.31
N PRO A 134 9.30 34.39 0.14
CA PRO A 134 9.44 33.66 -1.12
C PRO A 134 10.81 32.98 -1.23
N GLY A 135 10.80 31.68 -1.57
CA GLY A 135 12.00 30.86 -1.70
C GLY A 135 12.66 30.41 -0.40
N SER A 136 12.08 30.71 0.78
CA SER A 136 12.69 30.36 2.08
C SER A 136 12.45 28.92 2.52
N PHE A 137 11.48 28.21 1.95
CA PHE A 137 11.24 26.81 2.26
C PHE A 137 12.32 25.91 1.67
N ARG A 138 13.10 25.24 2.50
CA ARG A 138 14.20 24.35 2.11
C ARG A 138 13.78 22.89 1.91
N GLY A 139 12.59 22.51 2.39
CA GLY A 139 12.05 21.18 2.30
C GLY A 139 11.84 20.51 3.64
N LEU A 140 11.63 19.19 3.59
CA LEU A 140 11.43 18.34 4.76
C LEU A 140 12.69 17.52 5.04
N TYR A 141 13.14 17.53 6.29
CA TYR A 141 14.12 16.59 6.79
C TYR A 141 13.40 15.47 7.54
N ILE A 142 13.47 14.24 7.01
CA ILE A 142 12.73 13.10 7.56
C ILE A 142 13.58 12.38 8.59
N LEU A 143 13.01 12.19 9.77
CA LEU A 143 13.55 11.44 10.89
C LEU A 143 12.58 10.30 11.20
N ASP A 144 13.03 9.05 11.25
CA ASP A 144 12.23 7.98 11.84
C ASP A 144 12.26 8.07 13.38
N ARG A 145 11.30 7.40 14.04
CA ARG A 145 11.18 7.46 15.52
C ARG A 145 12.42 6.99 16.28
N TRP A 146 13.30 6.25 15.62
CA TRP A 146 14.52 5.69 16.24
C TRP A 146 15.76 6.55 16.02
N GLN A 147 15.65 7.62 15.23
CA GLN A 147 16.76 8.57 14.98
C GLN A 147 16.85 9.68 16.03
N GLY A 148 16.53 9.35 17.25
CA GLY A 148 16.73 10.28 18.36
C GLY A 148 15.63 11.34 18.52
N ILE A 149 14.50 11.20 17.85
CA ILE A 149 13.36 12.09 18.07
C ILE A 149 12.44 11.51 19.14
N SER A 150 12.25 12.24 20.24
CA SER A 150 11.41 11.84 21.35
C SER A 150 10.49 12.98 21.78
N PRO A 151 9.23 12.69 22.16
CA PRO A 151 8.31 13.70 22.67
C PRO A 151 8.72 14.16 24.07
N ASP A 152 8.52 15.44 24.34
CA ASP A 152 8.58 16.01 25.69
C ASP A 152 7.24 15.78 26.43
N ALA A 153 7.24 16.02 27.75
CA ALA A 153 6.10 15.74 28.63
C ALA A 153 4.86 16.63 28.39
N GLY A 154 4.99 17.75 27.72
CA GLY A 154 3.89 18.67 27.42
C GLY A 154 3.02 18.15 26.28
N LEU A 155 1.70 18.25 26.45
CA LEU A 155 0.72 17.86 25.43
C LEU A 155 -0.09 19.09 24.98
N THR A 156 -0.45 19.12 23.71
CA THR A 156 -1.31 20.12 23.10
C THR A 156 -2.36 19.45 22.21
N PHE A 157 -3.40 20.20 21.86
CA PHE A 157 -4.41 19.73 20.89
C PHE A 157 -4.01 20.19 19.47
N GLU A 158 -3.93 19.24 18.55
CA GLU A 158 -3.75 19.50 17.12
C GLU A 158 -4.66 18.59 16.32
N GLY A 159 -5.50 19.16 15.45
CA GLY A 159 -6.40 18.37 14.61
C GLY A 159 -7.43 17.50 15.37
N GLY A 160 -7.76 17.85 16.62
CA GLY A 160 -8.67 17.06 17.46
C GLY A 160 -8.00 15.97 18.29
N GLU A 161 -6.68 15.81 18.17
CA GLU A 161 -5.88 14.83 18.90
C GLU A 161 -4.96 15.48 19.92
N LEU A 162 -4.68 14.75 21.03
CA LEU A 162 -3.61 15.10 21.95
C LEU A 162 -2.27 14.67 21.35
N VAL A 163 -1.39 15.64 21.14
CA VAL A 163 -0.04 15.43 20.60
C VAL A 163 1.00 16.06 21.51
N PRO A 164 2.25 15.58 21.51
CA PRO A 164 3.33 16.27 22.20
C PRO A 164 3.51 17.70 21.68
N GLU A 165 3.59 18.67 22.60
CA GLU A 165 3.80 20.08 22.26
C GLU A 165 5.21 20.32 21.72
N TYR A 166 6.19 19.62 22.30
CA TYR A 166 7.59 19.70 21.90
C TYR A 166 8.17 18.32 21.68
N TYR A 167 9.17 18.28 20.82
CA TYR A 167 9.99 17.11 20.57
C TYR A 167 11.46 17.45 20.80
N SER A 168 12.20 16.55 21.43
CA SER A 168 13.64 16.63 21.55
C SER A 168 14.31 15.79 20.47
N ILE A 169 15.22 16.41 19.72
CA ILE A 169 16.08 15.70 18.77
C ILE A 169 17.41 15.50 19.46
N ASN A 170 17.83 14.25 19.62
CA ASN A 170 19.08 13.88 20.27
C ASN A 170 20.17 13.58 19.23
N ASP A 171 21.41 13.88 19.57
CA ASP A 171 22.56 13.47 18.79
C ASP A 171 22.88 11.97 18.99
N ALA A 172 23.88 11.46 18.25
CA ALA A 172 24.30 10.06 18.34
C ALA A 172 24.86 9.68 19.74
N ALA A 173 25.20 10.66 20.58
CA ALA A 173 25.66 10.46 21.97
C ALA A 173 24.51 10.55 22.98
N GLY A 174 23.27 10.81 22.51
CA GLY A 174 22.08 10.92 23.37
C GLY A 174 21.89 12.28 24.01
N HIS A 175 22.65 13.32 23.66
CA HIS A 175 22.43 14.67 24.12
C HIS A 175 21.36 15.37 23.28
N THR A 176 20.50 16.18 23.92
CA THR A 176 19.51 16.98 23.19
C THR A 176 20.21 18.02 22.32
N ALA A 177 20.20 17.78 21.02
CA ALA A 177 20.78 18.70 20.03
C ALA A 177 19.83 19.86 19.70
N ALA A 178 18.52 19.61 19.67
CA ALA A 178 17.51 20.62 19.42
C ALA A 178 16.18 20.25 20.08
N ARG A 179 15.44 21.28 20.50
CA ARG A 179 14.03 21.16 20.90
C ARG A 179 13.17 21.75 19.80
N VAL A 180 12.14 21.03 19.38
CA VAL A 180 11.31 21.38 18.22
C VAL A 180 9.85 21.49 18.64
N HIS A 181 9.22 22.61 18.31
CA HIS A 181 7.78 22.81 18.51
C HIS A 181 6.97 21.98 17.50
N HIS A 182 5.83 21.40 17.92
CA HIS A 182 5.00 20.52 17.09
C HIS A 182 4.58 21.14 15.74
N SER A 183 4.37 22.46 15.70
CA SER A 183 3.98 23.17 14.46
C SER A 183 5.04 23.07 13.35
N ARG A 184 6.30 22.79 13.71
CA ARG A 184 7.42 22.63 12.77
C ARG A 184 7.65 21.18 12.31
N LEU A 185 6.83 20.26 12.80
CA LEU A 185 6.92 18.85 12.48
C LEU A 185 5.66 18.37 11.76
N VAL A 186 5.85 17.64 10.68
CA VAL A 186 4.83 16.80 10.07
C VAL A 186 4.96 15.40 10.64
N ARG A 187 3.91 14.87 11.23
CA ARG A 187 3.91 13.53 11.81
C ARG A 187 3.43 12.51 10.79
N PHE A 188 4.17 11.44 10.63
CA PHE A 188 3.82 10.28 9.82
C PHE A 188 3.56 9.12 10.78
N VAL A 189 2.31 8.96 11.19
CA VAL A 189 1.90 7.96 12.18
C VAL A 189 1.56 6.66 11.45
N GLY A 190 2.06 5.55 11.96
CA GLY A 190 1.76 4.22 11.46
C GLY A 190 0.32 3.80 11.71
N ARG A 191 0.10 2.56 12.11
CA ARG A 191 -1.20 2.03 12.46
C ARG A 191 -1.73 2.69 13.74
N GLU A 192 -3.00 3.03 13.75
CA GLU A 192 -3.63 3.67 14.91
C GLU A 192 -3.76 2.71 16.08
N LEU A 193 -3.52 3.22 17.27
CA LEU A 193 -3.59 2.50 18.52
C LEU A 193 -4.61 3.13 19.46
N PRO A 194 -5.24 2.34 20.35
CA PRO A 194 -6.01 2.88 21.47
C PRO A 194 -5.16 3.83 22.33
N ASP A 195 -5.78 4.82 22.99
CA ASP A 195 -5.06 5.89 23.67
C ASP A 195 -4.00 5.42 24.69
N LEU A 196 -4.27 4.37 25.44
CA LEU A 196 -3.30 3.84 26.41
C LEU A 196 -2.06 3.25 25.71
N GLU A 197 -2.27 2.51 24.63
CA GLU A 197 -1.18 1.95 23.84
C GLU A 197 -0.42 3.05 23.10
N ARG A 198 -1.11 4.06 22.57
CA ARG A 198 -0.51 5.23 21.92
C ARG A 198 0.40 6.00 22.87
N GLN A 199 0.02 6.16 24.14
CA GLN A 199 0.87 6.78 25.15
C GLN A 199 2.12 5.95 25.41
N ALA A 200 1.98 4.61 25.47
CA ALA A 200 3.11 3.71 25.65
C ALA A 200 4.06 3.73 24.44
N GLU A 201 3.53 3.94 23.24
CA GLU A 201 4.28 4.14 21.98
C GLU A 201 4.75 5.60 21.78
N LEU A 202 4.80 6.41 22.83
CA LEU A 202 5.25 7.79 22.80
C LEU A 202 4.46 8.65 21.79
N TYR A 203 3.16 8.44 21.72
CA TYR A 203 2.22 9.09 20.78
C TYR A 203 2.49 8.79 19.29
N TRP A 204 3.31 7.77 18.99
CA TRP A 204 3.41 7.17 17.66
C TRP A 204 2.38 6.06 17.49
N GLY A 205 2.32 5.49 16.31
CA GLY A 205 1.51 4.31 16.02
C GLY A 205 2.31 3.02 16.11
N GLU A 206 1.67 1.94 15.71
CA GLU A 206 2.24 0.61 15.55
C GLU A 206 2.83 0.42 14.14
N SER A 207 3.86 -0.42 14.03
CA SER A 207 4.38 -0.86 12.74
C SER A 207 3.34 -1.71 11.99
N GLU A 208 3.16 -1.46 10.69
CA GLU A 208 2.35 -2.32 9.84
C GLU A 208 2.87 -3.77 9.78
N VAL A 209 4.17 -3.94 9.98
CA VAL A 209 4.82 -5.25 9.93
C VAL A 209 4.46 -6.10 11.15
N GLU A 210 4.16 -5.49 12.29
CA GLU A 210 3.85 -6.20 13.53
C GLU A 210 2.62 -7.12 13.36
N ALA A 211 1.53 -6.60 12.80
CA ALA A 211 0.32 -7.37 12.57
C ALA A 211 0.50 -8.49 11.52
N LEU A 212 1.47 -8.34 10.62
CA LEU A 212 1.71 -9.27 9.51
C LEU A 212 2.83 -10.29 9.80
N TYR A 213 3.52 -10.12 10.91
CA TYR A 213 4.76 -10.87 11.17
C TYR A 213 4.59 -12.37 11.10
N ASN A 214 3.56 -12.90 11.75
CA ASN A 214 3.32 -14.34 11.79
C ASN A 214 2.99 -14.90 10.39
N ASP A 215 2.25 -14.13 9.58
CA ASP A 215 1.89 -14.54 8.22
C ASP A 215 3.12 -14.48 7.29
N VAL A 216 3.99 -13.48 7.46
CA VAL A 216 5.27 -13.38 6.74
C VAL A 216 6.16 -14.58 7.09
N VAL A 217 6.30 -14.91 8.38
CA VAL A 217 7.10 -16.08 8.83
C VAL A 217 6.52 -17.39 8.29
N ALA A 218 5.20 -17.55 8.33
CA ALA A 218 4.53 -18.74 7.81
C ALA A 218 4.75 -18.89 6.30
N HIS A 219 4.58 -17.82 5.54
CA HIS A 219 4.83 -17.78 4.09
C HIS A 219 6.28 -18.16 3.75
N ASP A 220 7.25 -17.56 4.43
CA ASP A 220 8.67 -17.78 4.17
C ASP A 220 9.08 -19.21 4.52
N ASN A 221 8.56 -19.76 5.63
CA ASN A 221 8.79 -21.14 6.02
C ASN A 221 8.21 -22.14 5.01
N VAL A 222 6.99 -21.90 4.53
CA VAL A 222 6.38 -22.76 3.50
C VAL A 222 7.20 -22.68 2.20
N SER A 223 7.60 -21.48 1.78
CA SER A 223 8.43 -21.29 0.59
C SER A 223 9.78 -22.02 0.70
N ALA A 224 10.47 -21.88 1.83
CA ALA A 224 11.74 -22.57 2.09
C ALA A 224 11.59 -24.09 2.13
N ASN A 225 10.54 -24.58 2.78
CA ASN A 225 10.26 -26.02 2.86
C ASN A 225 9.90 -26.61 1.48
N MET A 226 9.13 -25.90 0.66
CA MET A 226 8.84 -26.32 -0.72
C MET A 226 10.11 -26.41 -1.55
N ALA A 227 11.01 -25.42 -1.45
CA ALA A 227 12.31 -25.47 -2.10
C ALA A 227 13.14 -26.69 -1.63
N ALA A 228 13.21 -26.94 -0.31
CA ALA A 228 13.90 -28.07 0.26
C ALA A 228 13.33 -29.42 -0.22
N LEU A 229 11.99 -29.54 -0.24
CA LEU A 229 11.31 -30.74 -0.77
C LEU A 229 11.62 -30.98 -2.25
N THR A 230 11.74 -29.93 -3.05
CA THR A 230 12.11 -30.05 -4.45
C THR A 230 13.50 -30.69 -4.63
N PHE A 231 14.45 -30.36 -3.76
CA PHE A 231 15.77 -31.02 -3.75
C PHE A 231 15.72 -32.46 -3.22
N GLN A 232 14.77 -32.76 -2.32
CA GLN A 232 14.59 -34.10 -1.76
C GLN A 232 13.68 -35.01 -2.60
N ALA A 233 13.11 -34.51 -3.69
CA ALA A 233 12.14 -35.22 -4.53
C ALA A 233 12.61 -36.58 -5.04
N ASN A 234 13.91 -36.81 -5.09
CA ASN A 234 14.52 -38.05 -5.50
C ASN A 234 15.41 -38.63 -4.38
N VAL A 235 14.81 -39.04 -3.29
CA VAL A 235 15.55 -39.84 -2.26
C VAL A 235 15.71 -41.25 -2.79
N ASN A 236 16.92 -41.62 -3.15
CA ASN A 236 17.26 -42.99 -3.48
C ASN A 236 17.78 -43.68 -2.22
N THR A 237 17.02 -44.62 -1.73
CA THR A 237 17.42 -45.48 -0.64
C THR A 237 18.20 -46.68 -1.19
N MET A 238 19.43 -46.82 -0.77
CA MET A 238 20.25 -47.95 -1.11
C MET A 238 20.39 -48.87 0.11
N GLU A 239 19.88 -50.09 0.01
CA GLU A 239 20.07 -51.08 1.04
C GLU A 239 21.45 -51.70 0.89
N VAL A 240 22.30 -51.52 1.90
CA VAL A 240 23.64 -52.09 1.94
C VAL A 240 23.68 -53.16 3.02
N LYS A 241 23.94 -54.39 2.61
CA LYS A 241 24.02 -55.53 3.52
C LYS A 241 25.19 -55.36 4.50
N GLY A 242 24.92 -55.42 5.80
CA GLY A 242 25.94 -55.30 6.84
C GLY A 242 26.46 -53.88 7.06
N LEU A 243 25.70 -52.83 6.70
CA LEU A 243 26.08 -51.44 6.86
C LEU A 243 26.47 -51.08 8.29
N GLU A 244 25.75 -51.59 9.31
CA GLU A 244 26.05 -51.37 10.72
C GLU A 244 27.40 -51.93 11.12
N GLN A 245 27.72 -53.17 10.68
CA GLN A 245 29.03 -53.79 10.92
C GLN A 245 30.15 -53.06 10.20
N LEU A 246 29.89 -52.56 8.98
CA LEU A 246 30.86 -51.82 8.17
C LEU A 246 31.16 -50.47 8.80
N LEU A 247 30.19 -49.80 9.39
CA LEU A 247 30.39 -48.48 10.02
C LEU A 247 30.92 -48.56 11.44
N SER A 248 30.53 -49.61 12.23
CA SER A 248 30.88 -49.72 13.67
C SER A 248 32.10 -50.56 13.95
N MET A 249 32.34 -51.64 13.18
CA MET A 249 33.36 -52.65 13.47
C MET A 249 34.51 -52.69 12.46
N SER A 250 34.43 -51.93 11.34
CA SER A 250 35.48 -51.98 10.32
C SER A 250 36.61 -51.00 10.63
N SER A 251 37.83 -51.35 10.16
CA SER A 251 39.00 -50.46 10.29
C SER A 251 38.75 -49.13 9.57
N PRO A 252 39.43 -48.04 9.99
CA PRO A 252 39.31 -46.70 9.37
C PRO A 252 39.56 -46.71 7.85
N ASP A 253 40.40 -47.61 7.36
CA ASP A 253 40.68 -47.71 5.94
C ASP A 253 39.52 -48.31 5.13
N VAL A 254 38.78 -49.25 5.70
CA VAL A 254 37.58 -49.84 5.08
C VAL A 254 36.46 -48.83 5.05
N GLN A 255 36.26 -48.09 6.13
CA GLN A 255 35.31 -46.98 6.17
C GLN A 255 35.64 -45.89 5.14
N ARG A 256 36.88 -45.51 5.02
CA ARG A 256 37.35 -44.54 4.03
C ARG A 256 37.11 -44.99 2.58
N ARG A 257 37.38 -46.25 2.27
CA ARG A 257 37.07 -46.81 0.94
C ARG A 257 35.62 -46.82 0.64
N PHE A 258 34.76 -47.14 1.62
CA PHE A 258 33.30 -47.09 1.48
C PHE A 258 32.85 -45.66 1.15
N TRP A 259 33.28 -44.67 1.90
CA TRP A 259 32.94 -43.24 1.64
C TRP A 259 33.44 -42.76 0.30
N ASN A 260 34.65 -43.13 -0.11
CA ASN A 260 35.20 -42.80 -1.43
C ASN A 260 34.36 -43.41 -2.56
N THR A 261 33.89 -44.66 -2.38
CA THR A 261 32.99 -45.33 -3.34
C THR A 261 31.65 -44.60 -3.42
N MET A 262 31.07 -44.21 -2.28
CA MET A 262 29.83 -43.40 -2.26
C MET A 262 29.97 -42.06 -2.93
N GLN A 263 31.08 -41.38 -2.73
CA GLN A 263 31.39 -40.11 -3.42
C GLN A 263 31.54 -40.31 -4.91
N ALA A 264 32.25 -41.36 -5.36
CA ALA A 264 32.38 -41.66 -6.78
C ALA A 264 31.01 -41.98 -7.43
N GLN A 265 30.16 -42.73 -6.73
CA GLN A 265 28.79 -42.98 -7.20
C GLN A 265 27.95 -41.69 -7.30
N LYS A 266 28.09 -40.77 -6.33
CA LYS A 266 27.43 -39.47 -6.38
C LYS A 266 27.83 -38.69 -7.63
N VAL A 267 29.09 -38.66 -7.97
CA VAL A 267 29.62 -38.00 -9.17
C VAL A 267 29.10 -38.67 -10.45
N LEU A 268 29.18 -40.00 -10.55
CA LEU A 268 28.68 -40.75 -11.69
C LEU A 268 27.20 -40.52 -11.94
N ARG A 269 26.39 -40.48 -10.88
CA ARG A 269 24.95 -40.21 -10.95
C ARG A 269 24.68 -38.79 -11.43
N SER A 270 25.39 -37.83 -10.87
CA SER A 270 25.21 -36.41 -11.21
C SER A 270 25.66 -36.09 -12.66
N SER A 271 26.72 -36.76 -13.15
CA SER A 271 27.29 -36.46 -14.47
C SER A 271 26.73 -37.31 -15.62
N PHE A 272 26.30 -38.54 -15.34
CA PHE A 272 25.91 -39.51 -16.37
C PHE A 272 24.50 -40.09 -16.18
N GLY A 273 23.77 -39.72 -15.13
CA GLY A 273 22.44 -40.29 -14.82
C GLY A 273 22.46 -41.80 -14.53
N MET A 274 23.61 -42.42 -14.38
CA MET A 274 23.77 -43.85 -14.13
C MET A 274 24.14 -44.12 -12.68
N GLN A 275 23.55 -45.16 -12.11
CA GLN A 275 23.87 -45.65 -10.77
C GLN A 275 24.36 -47.08 -10.85
N LEU A 276 25.59 -47.35 -10.37
CA LEU A 276 26.16 -48.68 -10.26
C LEU A 276 25.77 -49.30 -8.94
N VAL A 277 25.22 -50.47 -9.00
CA VAL A 277 24.76 -51.23 -7.81
C VAL A 277 25.45 -52.60 -7.83
N GLU A 278 25.97 -53.00 -6.69
CA GLU A 278 26.53 -54.32 -6.50
C GLU A 278 25.39 -55.38 -6.48
N GLN A 279 25.66 -56.55 -7.04
CA GLN A 279 24.71 -57.65 -7.09
C GLN A 279 24.27 -58.05 -5.67
N GLY A 280 22.96 -57.87 -5.37
CA GLY A 280 22.40 -58.15 -4.04
C GLY A 280 21.98 -56.90 -3.25
N ASN A 281 22.37 -55.69 -3.68
CA ASN A 281 21.88 -54.46 -3.11
C ASN A 281 20.62 -53.98 -3.86
N LYS A 282 19.63 -53.53 -3.12
CA LYS A 282 18.40 -52.98 -3.69
C LYS A 282 18.43 -51.45 -3.64
N ILE A 283 18.00 -50.84 -4.70
CA ILE A 283 17.71 -49.40 -4.73
C ILE A 283 16.21 -49.26 -4.85
N SER A 284 15.61 -48.59 -3.90
CA SER A 284 14.24 -48.11 -4.00
C SER A 284 14.24 -46.61 -4.23
N ASN A 285 13.51 -46.18 -5.23
CA ASN A 285 13.25 -44.78 -5.48
C ASN A 285 11.89 -44.44 -4.86
N THR A 286 11.90 -43.60 -3.85
CA THR A 286 10.68 -43.07 -3.28
C THR A 286 10.41 -41.73 -3.97
N GLN A 287 9.42 -41.73 -4.85
CA GLN A 287 8.93 -40.48 -5.43
C GLN A 287 7.90 -39.88 -4.52
N TYR A 288 8.16 -38.64 -4.08
CA TYR A 288 7.17 -37.85 -3.36
C TYR A 288 6.26 -37.17 -4.36
N THR A 289 4.97 -37.27 -4.18
CA THR A 289 3.99 -36.48 -4.92
C THR A 289 3.83 -35.12 -4.25
N PHE A 290 4.01 -34.05 -5.02
CA PHE A 290 3.86 -32.68 -4.55
C PHE A 290 2.44 -32.12 -4.79
N ALA A 291 1.47 -33.02 -5.00
CA ALA A 291 0.07 -32.61 -5.15
C ALA A 291 -0.40 -31.85 -3.90
N GLY A 292 -0.99 -30.68 -4.08
CA GLY A 292 -1.51 -29.85 -3.00
C GLY A 292 -0.52 -28.84 -2.39
N LEU A 293 0.78 -28.94 -2.65
CA LEU A 293 1.73 -27.93 -2.13
C LEU A 293 1.50 -26.53 -2.72
N SER A 294 1.10 -26.47 -4.00
CA SER A 294 0.75 -25.21 -4.66
C SER A 294 -0.43 -24.55 -3.95
N ASP A 295 -1.44 -25.31 -3.59
CA ASP A 295 -2.65 -24.82 -2.93
C ASP A 295 -2.35 -24.28 -1.51
N VAL A 296 -1.46 -24.97 -0.78
CA VAL A 296 -0.99 -24.51 0.54
C VAL A 296 -0.24 -23.18 0.41
N TYR A 297 0.68 -23.07 -0.56
CA TYR A 297 1.42 -21.84 -0.80
C TYR A 297 0.50 -20.70 -1.19
N GLU A 298 -0.46 -20.95 -2.08
CA GLU A 298 -1.46 -19.95 -2.49
C GLU A 298 -2.31 -19.49 -1.30
N SER A 299 -2.71 -20.41 -0.43
CA SER A 299 -3.43 -20.04 0.81
C SER A 299 -2.61 -19.12 1.71
N MET A 300 -1.30 -19.35 1.86
CA MET A 300 -0.43 -18.44 2.63
C MET A 300 -0.31 -17.05 1.97
N CYS A 301 -0.21 -17.01 0.64
CA CYS A 301 -0.22 -15.74 -0.08
C CYS A 301 -1.55 -14.99 0.10
N LEU A 302 -2.70 -15.68 0.06
CA LEU A 302 -4.01 -15.07 0.28
C LEU A 302 -4.18 -14.56 1.71
N ASN A 303 -3.66 -15.26 2.72
CA ASN A 303 -3.67 -14.77 4.10
C ASN A 303 -2.91 -13.44 4.22
N LEU A 304 -1.71 -13.34 3.64
CA LEU A 304 -0.95 -12.10 3.59
C LEU A 304 -1.67 -10.98 2.85
N CYS A 305 -2.34 -11.31 1.74
CA CYS A 305 -3.16 -10.34 1.00
C CYS A 305 -4.30 -9.80 1.86
N GLY A 306 -5.03 -10.69 2.57
CA GLY A 306 -6.11 -10.30 3.47
C GLY A 306 -5.63 -9.44 4.64
N ALA A 307 -4.54 -9.84 5.29
CA ALA A 307 -3.99 -9.14 6.43
C ALA A 307 -3.39 -7.76 6.07
N SER A 308 -2.83 -7.62 4.87
CA SER A 308 -2.19 -6.39 4.40
C SER A 308 -3.10 -5.47 3.57
N HIS A 309 -4.32 -5.88 3.28
CA HIS A 309 -5.28 -5.19 2.39
C HIS A 309 -4.79 -5.03 0.93
N TYR A 310 -3.83 -5.83 0.50
CA TYR A 310 -3.38 -5.82 -0.90
C TYR A 310 -4.04 -6.94 -1.70
N PRO A 311 -4.47 -6.68 -2.94
CA PRO A 311 -4.84 -7.75 -3.84
C PRO A 311 -3.60 -8.57 -4.24
N MET A 312 -3.80 -9.85 -4.53
CA MET A 312 -2.72 -10.77 -4.88
C MET A 312 -1.93 -10.29 -6.11
N THR A 313 -2.60 -9.65 -7.04
CA THR A 313 -2.00 -9.05 -8.25
C THR A 313 -1.00 -7.94 -7.92
N LYS A 314 -1.25 -7.16 -6.86
CA LYS A 314 -0.36 -6.08 -6.42
C LYS A 314 0.79 -6.61 -5.56
N LEU A 315 0.50 -7.44 -4.56
CA LEU A 315 1.50 -7.90 -3.60
C LEU A 315 2.46 -8.92 -4.21
N PHE A 316 1.94 -9.90 -4.94
CA PHE A 316 2.70 -11.03 -5.49
C PHE A 316 2.86 -10.99 -7.01
N GLY A 317 2.23 -10.06 -7.72
CA GLY A 317 2.28 -10.00 -9.18
C GLY A 317 1.62 -11.17 -9.89
N ARG A 318 0.70 -11.88 -9.22
CA ARG A 318 -0.02 -13.05 -9.74
C ARG A 318 -1.51 -12.82 -9.67
N SER A 319 -2.23 -13.30 -10.69
CA SER A 319 -3.70 -13.39 -10.59
C SER A 319 -4.08 -14.58 -9.74
N PRO A 320 -5.11 -14.47 -8.87
CA PRO A 320 -5.62 -15.61 -8.12
C PRO A 320 -6.16 -16.68 -9.08
N ALA A 321 -5.99 -17.95 -8.73
CA ALA A 321 -6.56 -19.04 -9.50
C ALA A 321 -8.09 -19.08 -9.29
N GLY A 322 -8.87 -19.08 -10.37
CA GLY A 322 -10.32 -19.19 -10.27
C GLY A 322 -11.10 -18.57 -11.43
N MET A 323 -12.42 -18.73 -11.41
CA MET A 323 -13.36 -18.39 -12.49
C MET A 323 -13.54 -16.87 -12.73
N ASN A 324 -13.15 -16.01 -11.77
CA ASN A 324 -13.19 -14.55 -11.88
C ASN A 324 -11.75 -13.95 -11.83
N ALA A 325 -10.85 -14.56 -12.56
CA ALA A 325 -9.39 -14.32 -12.48
C ALA A 325 -8.90 -12.96 -13.00
N THR A 326 -9.77 -11.98 -13.28
CA THR A 326 -9.30 -10.66 -13.74
C THR A 326 -8.71 -9.82 -12.60
N GLY A 327 -9.09 -10.10 -11.36
CA GLY A 327 -8.64 -9.31 -10.20
C GLY A 327 -9.06 -7.83 -10.25
N GLU A 328 -9.93 -7.46 -11.17
CA GLU A 328 -10.34 -6.07 -11.41
C GLU A 328 -11.16 -5.51 -10.27
N SER A 329 -12.12 -6.31 -9.76
CA SER A 329 -12.93 -5.92 -8.61
C SER A 329 -12.06 -5.75 -7.34
N ASP A 330 -11.05 -6.61 -7.17
CA ASP A 330 -10.14 -6.53 -6.04
C ASP A 330 -9.25 -5.28 -6.13
N LEU A 331 -8.80 -4.93 -7.34
CA LEU A 331 -8.05 -3.70 -7.58
C LEU A 331 -8.89 -2.47 -7.32
N LYS A 332 -10.18 -2.47 -7.70
CA LYS A 332 -11.10 -1.36 -7.43
C LYS A 332 -11.29 -1.17 -5.93
N ASN A 333 -11.61 -2.24 -5.20
CA ASN A 333 -11.74 -2.20 -3.73
C ASN A 333 -10.44 -1.72 -3.06
N TYR A 334 -9.29 -2.14 -3.59
CA TYR A 334 -7.99 -1.66 -3.11
C TYR A 334 -7.79 -0.16 -3.33
N TYR A 335 -8.13 0.36 -4.50
CA TYR A 335 -8.01 1.80 -4.75
C TYR A 335 -9.00 2.64 -3.94
N ASP A 336 -10.21 2.14 -3.67
CA ASP A 336 -11.17 2.77 -2.75
C ASP A 336 -10.57 2.84 -1.31
N TYR A 337 -9.87 1.78 -0.88
CA TYR A 337 -9.13 1.79 0.38
C TYR A 337 -7.98 2.79 0.38
N VAL A 338 -7.19 2.85 -0.70
CA VAL A 338 -6.10 3.84 -0.84
C VAL A 338 -6.65 5.27 -0.80
N ASP A 339 -7.78 5.54 -1.44
CA ASP A 339 -8.43 6.86 -1.42
C ASP A 339 -8.90 7.24 -0.01
N THR A 340 -9.40 6.28 0.78
CA THR A 340 -9.70 6.50 2.20
C THR A 340 -8.44 6.90 2.98
N LEU A 341 -7.30 6.28 2.69
CA LEU A 341 -6.03 6.62 3.34
C LEU A 341 -5.46 7.97 2.86
N ARG A 342 -5.72 8.37 1.62
CA ARG A 342 -5.37 9.71 1.14
C ARG A 342 -6.11 10.78 1.96
N GLU A 343 -7.41 10.57 2.23
CA GLU A 343 -8.18 11.50 3.04
C GLU A 343 -7.74 11.50 4.52
N SER A 344 -7.52 10.34 5.11
CA SER A 344 -7.23 10.24 6.55
C SER A 344 -5.77 10.50 6.91
N LYS A 345 -4.81 10.12 6.06
CA LYS A 345 -3.36 10.22 6.36
C LYS A 345 -2.64 11.30 5.55
N LEU A 346 -2.94 11.44 4.24
CA LEU A 346 -2.22 12.37 3.39
C LEU A 346 -2.79 13.80 3.48
N ARG A 347 -4.11 13.97 3.54
CA ARG A 347 -4.74 15.29 3.64
C ARG A 347 -4.23 16.11 4.84
N PRO A 348 -4.18 15.61 6.08
CA PRO A 348 -3.65 16.39 7.21
C PRO A 348 -2.19 16.82 7.03
N ILE A 349 -1.39 16.00 6.33
CA ILE A 349 0.00 16.32 5.99
C ILE A 349 0.04 17.49 5.01
N LEU A 350 -0.80 17.44 3.96
CA LEU A 350 -0.89 18.50 2.95
C LEU A 350 -1.44 19.79 3.54
N ASP A 351 -2.47 19.74 4.38
CA ASP A 351 -3.06 20.90 5.06
C ASP A 351 -2.02 21.66 5.90
N LYS A 352 -1.05 20.94 6.47
CA LYS A 352 0.07 21.54 7.22
C LYS A 352 1.17 22.08 6.31
N LEU A 353 1.44 21.42 5.19
CA LEU A 353 2.57 21.76 4.31
C LEU A 353 2.21 22.83 3.26
N LEU A 354 1.00 22.78 2.71
CA LEU A 354 0.62 23.65 1.59
C LEU A 354 0.64 25.14 1.93
N PRO A 355 0.24 25.60 3.13
CA PRO A 355 0.41 27.00 3.51
C PRO A 355 1.87 27.44 3.47
N VAL A 356 2.80 26.59 3.89
CA VAL A 356 4.24 26.86 3.87
C VAL A 356 4.78 26.93 2.45
N VAL A 357 4.37 25.97 1.61
CA VAL A 357 4.75 25.91 0.20
C VAL A 357 4.21 27.11 -0.58
N ALA A 358 2.93 27.47 -0.36
CA ALA A 358 2.30 28.61 -1.01
C ALA A 358 2.99 29.93 -0.68
N ARG A 359 3.26 30.17 0.61
CA ARG A 359 4.00 31.35 1.05
C ARG A 359 5.39 31.41 0.43
N SER A 360 6.10 30.28 0.43
CA SER A 360 7.40 30.19 -0.24
C SER A 360 7.32 30.36 -1.77
N ALA A 361 6.18 30.06 -2.38
CA ALA A 361 5.90 30.36 -3.79
C ALA A 361 5.51 31.83 -4.04
N GLY A 362 5.42 32.66 -2.99
CA GLY A 362 5.02 34.08 -3.09
C GLY A 362 3.51 34.29 -3.12
N ILE A 363 2.72 33.30 -2.67
CA ILE A 363 1.26 33.34 -2.61
C ILE A 363 0.84 33.62 -1.15
N GLU A 364 0.30 34.77 -0.87
CA GLU A 364 -0.07 35.17 0.49
C GLU A 364 -1.35 34.49 1.01
N GLN A 365 -2.33 34.34 0.13
CA GLN A 365 -3.60 33.68 0.44
C GLN A 365 -3.86 32.60 -0.59
N LEU A 366 -3.99 31.38 -0.14
CA LEU A 366 -4.36 30.22 -0.93
C LEU A 366 -5.60 29.60 -0.31
N ASP A 367 -6.65 29.45 -1.11
CA ASP A 367 -7.77 28.60 -0.74
C ASP A 367 -7.35 27.14 -0.95
N LEU A 368 -7.28 26.41 0.16
CA LEU A 368 -6.78 25.03 0.19
C LEU A 368 -7.90 24.04 -0.16
N ASP A 369 -8.50 24.16 -1.34
CA ASP A 369 -9.42 23.13 -1.85
C ASP A 369 -8.62 21.99 -2.52
N VAL A 370 -8.02 21.14 -1.67
CA VAL A 370 -7.25 19.98 -2.09
C VAL A 370 -8.19 18.88 -2.53
N THR A 371 -8.02 18.37 -3.71
CA THR A 371 -8.73 17.21 -4.24
C THR A 371 -7.76 16.15 -4.71
N PHE A 372 -8.12 14.88 -4.53
CA PHE A 372 -7.32 13.77 -5.01
C PHE A 372 -7.91 13.23 -6.32
N PRO A 373 -7.13 13.24 -7.43
CA PRO A 373 -7.55 12.58 -8.65
C PRO A 373 -7.81 11.09 -8.41
N PRO A 374 -8.80 10.49 -9.10
CA PRO A 374 -9.12 9.08 -8.93
C PRO A 374 -7.94 8.19 -9.36
N LEU A 375 -7.67 7.15 -8.58
CA LEU A 375 -6.59 6.17 -8.87
C LEU A 375 -7.02 5.13 -9.91
N TRP A 376 -8.31 4.87 -9.99
CA TRP A 376 -8.88 4.00 -11.01
C TRP A 376 -9.37 4.83 -12.18
N THR A 377 -8.75 4.63 -13.32
CA THR A 377 -9.24 5.17 -14.59
C THR A 377 -9.91 4.04 -15.35
N PRO A 378 -11.19 4.18 -15.72
CA PRO A 378 -11.87 3.21 -16.54
C PRO A 378 -11.10 2.93 -17.83
N THR A 379 -11.14 1.71 -18.32
CA THR A 379 -10.56 1.37 -19.63
C THR A 379 -11.21 2.20 -20.74
N ALA A 380 -10.53 2.36 -21.86
CA ALA A 380 -11.10 3.09 -23.00
C ALA A 380 -12.46 2.52 -23.44
N SER A 381 -12.69 1.21 -23.29
CA SER A 381 -13.97 0.57 -23.58
C SER A 381 -15.06 0.93 -22.58
N GLU A 382 -14.72 0.94 -21.28
CA GLU A 382 -15.64 1.35 -20.22
C GLU A 382 -15.96 2.85 -20.32
N THR A 383 -14.96 3.69 -20.55
CA THR A 383 -15.14 5.13 -20.78
C THR A 383 -16.07 5.38 -21.95
N ALA A 384 -15.91 4.65 -23.07
CA ALA A 384 -16.80 4.75 -24.22
C ALA A 384 -18.22 4.28 -23.89
N THR A 385 -18.38 3.24 -23.07
CA THR A 385 -19.69 2.74 -22.62
C THR A 385 -20.38 3.76 -21.70
N ILE A 386 -19.67 4.27 -20.70
CA ILE A 386 -20.17 5.30 -19.78
C ILE A 386 -20.54 6.57 -20.55
N ALA A 387 -19.67 7.01 -21.47
CA ALA A 387 -19.94 8.16 -22.32
C ALA A 387 -21.21 8.00 -23.14
N LYS A 388 -21.39 6.81 -23.74
CA LYS A 388 -22.58 6.48 -24.51
C LYS A 388 -23.82 6.49 -23.62
N GLU A 389 -23.83 5.79 -22.49
CA GLU A 389 -24.96 5.71 -21.57
C GLU A 389 -25.38 7.09 -21.06
N LYS A 390 -24.43 7.92 -20.61
CA LYS A 390 -24.69 9.29 -20.15
C LYS A 390 -25.21 10.16 -21.28
N THR A 391 -24.63 10.06 -22.48
CA THR A 391 -25.05 10.81 -23.65
C THR A 391 -26.48 10.41 -24.06
N ASP A 392 -26.80 9.13 -24.08
CA ASP A 392 -28.13 8.61 -24.41
C ASP A 392 -29.19 9.14 -23.43
N VAL A 393 -28.88 9.23 -22.13
CA VAL A 393 -29.77 9.82 -21.11
C VAL A 393 -29.99 11.32 -21.34
N ILE A 394 -28.93 12.07 -21.63
CA ILE A 394 -29.04 13.53 -21.90
C ILE A 394 -29.87 13.78 -23.17
N ILE A 395 -29.62 12.99 -24.24
CA ILE A 395 -30.38 13.09 -25.49
C ILE A 395 -31.83 12.72 -25.26
N ALA A 396 -32.12 11.66 -24.53
CA ALA A 396 -33.48 11.26 -24.19
C ALA A 396 -34.24 12.33 -23.40
N ALA A 397 -33.58 12.95 -22.43
CA ALA A 397 -34.16 14.07 -21.64
C ALA A 397 -34.42 15.32 -22.53
N PHE A 398 -33.53 15.63 -23.45
CA PHE A 398 -33.72 16.69 -24.42
C PHE A 398 -34.86 16.41 -25.40
N GLN A 399 -34.95 15.17 -25.91
CA GLN A 399 -36.05 14.73 -26.80
C GLN A 399 -37.41 14.73 -26.09
N ALA A 400 -37.43 14.44 -24.78
CA ALA A 400 -38.65 14.48 -23.99
C ALA A 400 -39.09 15.91 -23.62
N GLY A 401 -38.32 16.95 -24.01
CA GLY A 401 -38.59 18.34 -23.67
C GLY A 401 -38.34 18.71 -22.22
N LEU A 402 -37.57 17.88 -21.48
CA LEU A 402 -37.20 18.14 -20.08
C LEU A 402 -36.01 19.07 -19.96
N LEU A 403 -35.20 19.16 -21.00
CA LEU A 403 -34.01 20.02 -21.07
C LEU A 403 -34.05 20.87 -22.34
N ASP A 404 -33.62 22.12 -22.24
CA ASP A 404 -33.36 22.97 -23.41
C ASP A 404 -32.00 22.62 -24.02
N ALA A 405 -31.78 23.04 -25.27
CA ALA A 405 -30.57 22.70 -26.04
C ALA A 405 -29.28 23.18 -25.37
N ASP A 406 -29.29 24.40 -24.81
CA ASP A 406 -28.13 24.93 -24.09
C ASP A 406 -27.82 24.15 -22.81
N VAL A 407 -28.84 23.70 -22.09
CA VAL A 407 -28.66 22.87 -20.88
C VAL A 407 -28.13 21.51 -21.25
N ALA A 408 -28.69 20.85 -22.27
CA ALA A 408 -28.20 19.57 -22.77
C ALA A 408 -26.74 19.66 -23.25
N MET A 409 -26.36 20.74 -23.97
CA MET A 409 -25.00 20.98 -24.42
C MET A 409 -24.04 21.26 -23.25
N ARG A 410 -24.47 21.93 -22.18
CA ARG A 410 -23.67 22.09 -20.95
C ARG A 410 -23.43 20.78 -20.24
N GLU A 411 -24.45 19.93 -20.16
CA GLU A 411 -24.26 18.59 -19.55
C GLU A 411 -23.33 17.72 -20.41
N LEU A 412 -23.42 17.78 -21.75
CA LEU A 412 -22.47 17.10 -22.64
C LEU A 412 -21.05 17.68 -22.50
N LYS A 413 -20.88 18.98 -22.29
CA LYS A 413 -19.57 19.60 -22.07
C LYS A 413 -18.94 19.13 -20.76
N LYS A 414 -19.71 18.92 -19.70
CA LYS A 414 -19.19 18.35 -18.43
C LYS A 414 -18.62 16.95 -18.61
N LEU A 415 -19.11 16.18 -19.60
CA LEU A 415 -18.56 14.87 -19.91
C LEU A 415 -17.18 14.91 -20.57
N GLU A 416 -16.72 16.09 -21.02
CA GLU A 416 -15.37 16.28 -21.58
C GLU A 416 -14.28 15.91 -20.56
N ASP A 417 -14.44 16.38 -19.32
CA ASP A 417 -13.48 16.16 -18.24
C ASP A 417 -13.35 14.66 -17.88
N GLU A 418 -14.47 13.91 -18.01
CA GLU A 418 -14.52 12.49 -17.66
C GLU A 418 -14.16 11.56 -18.84
N THR A 419 -14.49 11.95 -20.05
CA THR A 419 -14.46 11.05 -21.21
C THR A 419 -13.54 11.51 -22.35
N GLY A 420 -13.10 12.75 -22.33
CA GLY A 420 -12.34 13.38 -23.41
C GLY A 420 -13.18 13.63 -24.69
N LEU A 421 -14.51 13.44 -24.61
CA LEU A 421 -15.42 13.67 -25.73
C LEU A 421 -16.07 15.05 -25.61
N PHE A 422 -16.53 15.58 -26.76
CA PHE A 422 -17.24 16.88 -26.84
C PHE A 422 -16.38 18.14 -26.58
N GLY A 423 -15.05 18.06 -26.59
CA GLY A 423 -14.15 19.21 -26.40
C GLY A 423 -14.29 20.36 -27.42
N SER A 424 -15.10 20.16 -28.47
CA SER A 424 -15.43 21.20 -29.44
C SER A 424 -16.62 22.08 -29.02
N LEU A 425 -17.28 21.76 -27.89
CA LEU A 425 -18.43 22.55 -27.39
C LEU A 425 -17.92 23.80 -26.66
N THR A 426 -17.85 24.93 -27.38
CA THR A 426 -17.47 26.21 -26.81
C THR A 426 -18.67 26.90 -26.12
N ASP A 427 -18.39 27.76 -25.13
CA ASP A 427 -19.44 28.51 -24.43
C ASP A 427 -20.22 29.40 -25.37
N GLU A 428 -19.60 29.85 -26.45
CA GLU A 428 -20.25 30.66 -27.52
C GLU A 428 -21.30 29.84 -28.28
N LEU A 429 -20.98 28.55 -28.59
CA LEU A 429 -21.94 27.67 -29.26
C LEU A 429 -23.12 27.30 -28.32
N ILE A 430 -22.85 27.15 -27.05
CA ILE A 430 -23.88 26.88 -26.04
C ILE A 430 -24.80 28.08 -25.88
N ALA A 431 -24.24 29.28 -25.77
CA ALA A 431 -25.01 30.49 -25.64
C ALA A 431 -25.88 30.78 -26.88
N ALA A 432 -25.39 30.47 -28.09
CA ALA A 432 -26.15 30.60 -29.33
C ALA A 432 -27.38 29.68 -29.44
N LYS A 433 -27.50 28.69 -28.57
CA LYS A 433 -28.62 27.70 -28.52
C LYS A 433 -29.50 27.90 -27.28
N GLN A 434 -29.37 28.99 -26.56
CA GLN A 434 -30.14 29.27 -25.35
C GLN A 434 -31.64 29.34 -25.64
N GLY A 435 -32.43 28.59 -24.85
CA GLY A 435 -33.88 28.54 -24.94
C GLY A 435 -34.46 27.82 -26.16
N GLN A 436 -33.62 27.07 -26.93
CA GLN A 436 -34.12 26.27 -28.03
C GLN A 436 -34.59 24.89 -27.53
N THR A 437 -35.81 24.52 -27.87
CA THR A 437 -36.37 23.21 -27.60
C THR A 437 -35.95 22.15 -28.66
N TYR A 438 -36.21 20.88 -28.39
CA TYR A 438 -35.99 19.81 -29.36
C TYR A 438 -36.73 20.06 -30.68
N GLN A 439 -37.95 20.62 -30.61
CA GLN A 439 -38.75 20.95 -31.78
C GLN A 439 -38.12 22.05 -32.62
N ASP A 440 -37.56 23.09 -31.99
CA ASP A 440 -36.88 24.19 -32.68
C ASP A 440 -35.63 23.69 -33.42
N VAL A 441 -34.86 22.80 -32.78
CA VAL A 441 -33.64 22.24 -33.36
C VAL A 441 -33.95 21.30 -34.53
N THR A 442 -35.02 20.53 -34.44
CA THR A 442 -35.46 19.63 -35.51
C THR A 442 -36.11 20.37 -36.68
N ALA A 443 -36.87 21.42 -36.45
CA ALA A 443 -37.45 22.31 -37.49
C ALA A 443 -36.35 23.00 -38.32
N LEU A 444 -35.21 23.34 -37.73
CA LEU A 444 -34.05 23.89 -38.43
C LEU A 444 -33.33 22.88 -39.34
N ARG A 445 -33.48 21.58 -39.05
CA ARG A 445 -32.89 20.48 -39.85
C ARG A 445 -33.76 20.06 -41.04
N ASP A 446 -35.06 20.24 -40.95
CA ASP A 446 -36.00 19.92 -42.03
C ASP A 446 -36.81 21.18 -42.38
N PRO A 447 -36.32 21.99 -43.33
CA PRO A 447 -36.99 23.21 -43.75
C PRO A 447 -38.42 23.02 -44.22
N LEU A 448 -38.76 21.81 -44.72
CA LEU A 448 -40.10 21.46 -45.16
C LEU A 448 -41.07 21.19 -43.98
N ALA A 449 -40.56 20.64 -42.85
CA ALA A 449 -41.36 20.44 -41.67
C ALA A 449 -41.67 21.76 -40.95
N GLY A 450 -40.72 22.74 -40.96
CA GLY A 450 -40.94 24.07 -40.46
C GLY A 450 -42.01 24.85 -41.21
N LEU A 451 -42.01 24.77 -42.53
CA LEU A 451 -43.04 25.38 -43.41
C LEU A 451 -44.44 24.76 -43.24
N MET A 452 -44.51 23.49 -42.89
CA MET A 452 -45.80 22.81 -42.60
C MET A 452 -46.36 23.20 -41.22
N ALA A 453 -45.48 23.44 -40.22
CA ALA A 453 -45.90 23.91 -38.89
C ALA A 453 -46.40 25.36 -38.91
N GLU A 454 -45.77 26.26 -39.67
CA GLU A 454 -46.25 27.63 -39.87
C GLU A 454 -47.62 27.69 -40.58
N LYS A 455 -47.84 26.85 -41.61
CA LYS A 455 -49.14 26.77 -42.30
C LYS A 455 -50.26 26.24 -41.40
N THR A 456 -49.98 25.40 -40.43
CA THR A 456 -50.98 24.89 -39.49
C THR A 456 -51.39 25.92 -38.44
N GLN A 457 -50.51 26.89 -38.14
CA GLN A 457 -50.81 28.01 -37.25
C GLN A 457 -51.63 29.11 -37.96
N GLU A 458 -51.31 29.42 -39.22
CA GLU A 458 -52.10 30.39 -39.99
C GLU A 458 -53.52 29.92 -40.26
N ASP A 459 -53.72 28.61 -40.56
CA ASP A 459 -55.06 28.04 -40.74
C ASP A 459 -55.93 27.93 -39.47
N THR A 460 -55.29 28.12 -38.30
CA THR A 460 -56.03 28.13 -37.01
C THR A 460 -56.41 29.56 -36.56
N GLU A 461 -55.72 30.60 -37.03
CA GLU A 461 -56.04 32.02 -36.73
C GLU A 461 -57.05 32.63 -37.73
N GLU A 462 -57.27 32.05 -38.94
CA GLU A 462 -58.37 32.48 -39.86
C GLU A 462 -59.71 31.82 -39.61
N GLY A 463 -59.80 30.97 -38.58
CA GLY A 463 -61.02 30.19 -38.29
C GLY A 463 -61.77 30.60 -37.00
N GLU A 464 -61.43 31.75 -36.36
CA GLU A 464 -62.24 32.34 -35.26
C GLU A 464 -63.00 33.61 -35.65
#